data_39d933a93e16adcd60678c10d826df5e
#
_entry.id   39d933a93e16adcd60678c10d826df5e
#
_cell.length_a   1.000
_cell.length_b   1.000
_cell.length_c   1.000
_cell.angle_alpha   90.00
_cell.angle_beta   90.00
_cell.angle_gamma   90.00
#
_symmetry.space_group_name_H-M   'P 1'
#
loop_
_entity.id
_entity.type
_entity.pdbx_description
1 polymer ?
#
loop_
_entity_poly.entity_id
_entity_poly.type
_entity_poly.pdbx_seq_one_letter_code
_entity_poly.pdbx_strand_id
1 'polypeptide(L)'
;MMNYKKTLACFAVAASLSGCTTIADLAGADSASLNLQATQSYNAMLKDAQTKQVLDTKSATYQKVNRVFWKMKPFADQMNQTGQAFEWKVAVIKSKEINAYVAPGGKVVFYTGIVETLKLTDDEVAAIMGHEMVHALEEHAKNKIGASALTNLAVSIGSQYVGNAAGGYGATLLDLGSQFGVGLPYSRNLESRADK
;
A
#
# COMPACT_ATOMS: atom_id res chain seq x y z
N MET A 1 10.70 11.32 44.13
CA MET A 1 9.78 10.20 43.80
C MET A 1 9.35 10.34 42.37
N MET A 2 9.91 9.55 41.50
CA MET A 2 9.63 9.58 40.05
C MET A 2 8.29 8.87 39.78
N ASN A 3 7.39 9.58 39.08
CA ASN A 3 6.00 9.17 38.88
C ASN A 3 5.91 7.97 37.92
N TYR A 4 6.11 6.76 38.41
CA TYR A 4 6.15 5.50 37.63
C TYR A 4 4.86 5.23 36.83
N LYS A 5 3.74 5.86 37.17
CA LYS A 5 2.49 5.78 36.38
C LYS A 5 2.58 6.45 35.03
N LYS A 6 3.39 7.54 34.90
CA LYS A 6 3.60 8.21 33.59
C LYS A 6 4.59 7.45 32.72
N THR A 7 5.59 6.80 33.31
CA THR A 7 6.55 5.95 32.58
C THR A 7 5.88 4.66 32.06
N LEU A 8 4.96 4.07 32.81
CA LEU A 8 4.23 2.89 32.37
C LEU A 8 3.30 3.19 31.19
N ALA A 9 2.66 4.37 31.19
CA ALA A 9 1.79 4.80 30.07
C ALA A 9 2.57 5.04 28.77
N CYS A 10 3.79 5.60 28.82
CA CYS A 10 4.66 5.77 27.66
C CYS A 10 5.16 4.43 27.09
N PHE A 11 5.44 3.43 27.94
CA PHE A 11 5.82 2.09 27.50
C PHE A 11 4.67 1.33 26.83
N ALA A 12 3.43 1.49 27.32
CA ALA A 12 2.25 0.87 26.74
C ALA A 12 1.92 1.42 25.34
N VAL A 13 2.15 2.73 25.08
CA VAL A 13 1.91 3.34 23.76
C VAL A 13 3.01 2.96 22.76
N ALA A 14 4.27 2.82 23.18
CA ALA A 14 5.35 2.36 22.32
C ALA A 14 5.20 0.88 21.93
N ALA A 15 4.68 0.03 22.83
CA ALA A 15 4.42 -1.38 22.55
C ALA A 15 3.25 -1.61 21.57
N SER A 16 2.30 -0.67 21.46
CA SER A 16 1.14 -0.82 20.55
C SER A 16 1.47 -0.54 19.09
N LEU A 17 2.51 0.23 18.79
CA LEU A 17 2.93 0.53 17.42
C LEU A 17 3.80 -0.59 16.81
N SER A 18 4.57 -1.31 17.61
CA SER A 18 5.32 -2.50 17.19
C SER A 18 4.46 -3.76 17.10
N GLY A 19 3.28 -3.77 17.74
CA GLY A 19 2.42 -4.95 17.79
C GLY A 19 1.77 -5.30 16.43
N CYS A 20 1.41 -4.33 15.61
CA CYS A 20 0.72 -4.58 14.34
C CYS A 20 1.62 -5.24 13.30
N THR A 21 2.88 -4.83 13.19
CA THR A 21 3.84 -5.44 12.27
C THR A 21 4.20 -6.87 12.69
N THR A 22 4.41 -7.10 13.98
CA THR A 22 4.68 -8.44 14.53
C THR A 22 3.50 -9.40 14.31
N ILE A 23 2.25 -8.92 14.42
CA ILE A 23 1.06 -9.73 14.15
C ILE A 23 0.90 -10.03 12.66
N ALA A 24 1.24 -9.09 11.79
CA ALA A 24 1.28 -9.32 10.35
C ALA A 24 2.31 -10.40 10.00
N ASP A 25 3.52 -10.34 10.59
CA ASP A 25 4.57 -11.34 10.41
C ASP A 25 4.11 -12.75 10.85
N LEU A 26 3.48 -12.85 12.01
CA LEU A 26 2.91 -14.10 12.51
C LEU A 26 1.76 -14.65 11.64
N ALA A 27 1.03 -13.76 10.96
CA ALA A 27 -0.02 -14.12 10.01
C ALA A 27 0.52 -14.46 8.60
N GLY A 28 1.84 -14.54 8.42
CA GLY A 28 2.48 -14.81 7.13
C GLY A 28 2.47 -13.62 6.16
N ALA A 29 2.25 -12.43 6.66
CA ALA A 29 2.26 -11.16 5.91
C ALA A 29 3.52 -10.34 6.25
N ASP A 30 4.68 -11.02 6.33
CA ASP A 30 5.97 -10.34 6.44
C ASP A 30 6.30 -9.56 5.14
N SER A 31 7.21 -8.60 5.25
CA SER A 31 7.54 -7.68 4.15
C SER A 31 8.02 -8.40 2.88
N ALA A 32 8.80 -9.47 3.01
CA ALA A 32 9.30 -10.22 1.86
C ALA A 32 8.16 -10.98 1.17
N SER A 33 7.29 -11.64 1.93
CA SER A 33 6.10 -12.34 1.42
C SER A 33 5.13 -11.39 0.73
N LEU A 34 4.87 -10.21 1.32
CA LEU A 34 4.01 -9.20 0.72
C LEU A 34 4.60 -8.64 -0.58
N ASN A 35 5.90 -8.36 -0.62
CA ASN A 35 6.58 -7.90 -1.83
C ASN A 35 6.53 -8.95 -2.95
N LEU A 36 6.66 -10.23 -2.61
CA LEU A 36 6.54 -11.33 -3.57
C LEU A 36 5.11 -11.44 -4.12
N GLN A 37 4.10 -11.44 -3.27
CA GLN A 37 2.69 -11.50 -3.66
C GLN A 37 2.31 -10.30 -4.53
N ALA A 38 2.72 -9.08 -4.13
CA ALA A 38 2.50 -7.87 -4.91
C ALA A 38 3.17 -7.95 -6.29
N THR A 39 4.38 -8.50 -6.36
CA THR A 39 5.08 -8.70 -7.64
C THR A 39 4.34 -9.68 -8.55
N GLN A 40 3.85 -10.80 -8.02
CA GLN A 40 3.08 -11.78 -8.78
C GLN A 40 1.77 -11.17 -9.32
N SER A 41 1.05 -10.47 -8.47
CA SER A 41 -0.21 -9.83 -8.83
C SER A 41 0.00 -8.68 -9.81
N TYR A 42 1.06 -7.89 -9.66
CA TYR A 42 1.44 -6.84 -10.61
C TYR A 42 1.74 -7.44 -11.99
N ASN A 43 2.50 -8.53 -12.06
CA ASN A 43 2.79 -9.22 -13.33
C ASN A 43 1.53 -9.81 -13.97
N ALA A 44 0.62 -10.36 -13.17
CA ALA A 44 -0.67 -10.85 -13.67
C ALA A 44 -1.53 -9.70 -14.23
N MET A 45 -1.59 -8.56 -13.52
CA MET A 45 -2.27 -7.35 -13.98
C MET A 45 -1.66 -6.83 -15.29
N LEU A 46 -0.34 -6.79 -15.43
CA LEU A 46 0.33 -6.37 -16.67
C LEU A 46 -0.04 -7.28 -17.85
N LYS A 47 -0.05 -8.59 -17.63
CA LYS A 47 -0.43 -9.56 -18.66
C LYS A 47 -1.89 -9.37 -19.09
N ASP A 48 -2.79 -9.18 -18.17
CA ASP A 48 -4.21 -8.91 -18.45
C ASP A 48 -4.38 -7.58 -19.19
N ALA A 49 -3.73 -6.51 -18.73
CA ALA A 49 -3.76 -5.20 -19.38
C ALA A 49 -3.19 -5.25 -20.81
N GLN A 50 -2.15 -6.05 -21.03
CA GLN A 50 -1.58 -6.27 -22.36
C GLN A 50 -2.54 -7.02 -23.28
N THR A 51 -3.18 -8.07 -22.78
CA THR A 51 -4.18 -8.85 -23.52
C THR A 51 -5.39 -7.99 -23.90
N LYS A 52 -5.84 -7.13 -23.00
CA LYS A 52 -6.93 -6.17 -23.21
C LYS A 52 -6.53 -4.93 -24.01
N GLN A 53 -5.26 -4.80 -24.38
CA GLN A 53 -4.67 -3.64 -25.08
C GLN A 53 -4.85 -2.29 -24.33
N VAL A 54 -4.96 -2.35 -22.99
CA VAL A 54 -5.09 -1.18 -22.13
C VAL A 54 -3.77 -0.81 -21.42
N LEU A 55 -2.72 -1.62 -21.56
CA LEU A 55 -1.39 -1.23 -21.10
C LEU A 55 -0.86 -0.10 -21.99
N ASP A 56 -0.60 1.06 -21.38
CA ASP A 56 -0.05 2.21 -22.10
C ASP A 56 1.48 2.19 -22.04
N THR A 57 2.12 2.21 -23.21
CA THR A 57 3.59 2.15 -23.31
C THR A 57 4.17 3.30 -24.15
N LYS A 58 3.31 4.20 -24.69
CA LYS A 58 3.78 5.18 -25.68
C LYS A 58 3.05 6.54 -25.69
N SER A 59 1.92 6.68 -25.00
CA SER A 59 1.18 7.96 -24.99
C SER A 59 1.98 9.07 -24.29
N ALA A 60 1.54 10.32 -24.46
CA ALA A 60 2.10 11.46 -23.73
C ALA A 60 1.96 11.29 -22.22
N THR A 61 0.86 10.68 -21.76
CA THR A 61 0.61 10.34 -20.34
C THR A 61 1.64 9.34 -19.84
N TYR A 62 1.89 8.27 -20.59
CA TYR A 62 2.94 7.31 -20.25
C TYR A 62 4.31 7.97 -20.14
N GLN A 63 4.68 8.78 -21.14
CA GLN A 63 5.98 9.46 -21.16
C GLN A 63 6.14 10.40 -19.97
N LYS A 64 5.08 11.14 -19.60
CA LYS A 64 5.05 12.01 -18.42
C LYS A 64 5.26 11.22 -17.13
N VAL A 65 4.44 10.21 -16.87
CA VAL A 65 4.51 9.38 -15.66
C VAL A 65 5.86 8.67 -15.56
N ASN A 66 6.34 8.10 -16.66
CA ASN A 66 7.62 7.40 -16.69
C ASN A 66 8.80 8.35 -16.43
N ARG A 67 8.80 9.55 -17.00
CA ARG A 67 9.84 10.58 -16.77
C ARG A 67 9.88 11.00 -15.30
N VAL A 68 8.72 11.23 -14.68
CA VAL A 68 8.62 11.58 -13.25
C VAL A 68 9.11 10.42 -12.38
N PHE A 69 8.67 9.20 -12.67
CA PHE A 69 9.08 8.01 -11.94
C PHE A 69 10.61 7.85 -11.87
N TRP A 70 11.30 7.97 -12.99
CA TRP A 70 12.75 7.82 -13.01
C TRP A 70 13.50 8.93 -12.29
N LYS A 71 12.91 10.13 -12.19
CA LYS A 71 13.47 11.21 -11.36
C LYS A 71 13.29 10.93 -9.86
N MET A 72 12.19 10.32 -9.46
CA MET A 72 11.86 10.09 -8.05
C MET A 72 12.47 8.81 -7.47
N LYS A 73 12.63 7.77 -8.31
CA LYS A 73 13.13 6.46 -7.87
C LYS A 73 14.40 6.51 -7.02
N PRO A 74 15.46 7.27 -7.36
CA PRO A 74 16.67 7.32 -6.55
C PRO A 74 16.43 7.82 -5.11
N PHE A 75 15.51 8.76 -4.93
CA PHE A 75 15.13 9.26 -3.60
C PHE A 75 14.34 8.19 -2.82
N ALA A 76 13.42 7.51 -3.48
CA ALA A 76 12.67 6.42 -2.87
C ALA A 76 13.60 5.26 -2.45
N ASP A 77 14.63 4.93 -3.24
CA ASP A 77 15.65 3.94 -2.86
C ASP A 77 16.42 4.37 -1.61
N GLN A 78 16.79 5.66 -1.51
CA GLN A 78 17.51 6.19 -0.34
C GLN A 78 16.64 6.22 0.92
N MET A 79 15.35 6.45 0.78
CA MET A 79 14.39 6.50 1.89
C MET A 79 13.96 5.12 2.37
N ASN A 80 14.26 4.05 1.64
CA ASN A 80 13.82 2.71 1.97
C ASN A 80 14.52 2.16 3.22
N GLN A 81 13.78 2.05 4.30
CA GLN A 81 14.21 1.51 5.59
C GLN A 81 13.50 0.20 5.96
N THR A 82 12.80 -0.43 5.02
CA THR A 82 12.01 -1.65 5.27
C THR A 82 12.87 -2.91 5.51
N GLY A 83 14.18 -2.83 5.27
CA GLY A 83 15.08 -3.99 5.30
C GLY A 83 14.95 -4.90 4.07
N GLN A 84 14.06 -4.57 3.12
CA GLN A 84 13.85 -5.28 1.86
C GLN A 84 14.18 -4.35 0.69
N ALA A 85 14.98 -4.83 -0.27
CA ALA A 85 15.20 -4.10 -1.51
C ALA A 85 13.89 -4.05 -2.32
N PHE A 86 13.48 -2.86 -2.77
CA PHE A 86 12.32 -2.70 -3.64
C PHE A 86 12.73 -2.79 -5.10
N GLU A 87 12.00 -3.60 -5.84
CA GLU A 87 12.09 -3.64 -7.30
C GLU A 87 11.08 -2.65 -7.88
N TRP A 88 11.41 -1.35 -7.84
CA TRP A 88 10.55 -0.29 -8.33
C TRP A 88 10.20 -0.47 -9.80
N LYS A 89 8.93 -0.49 -10.10
CA LYS A 89 8.36 -0.56 -11.45
C LYS A 89 7.18 0.39 -11.55
N VAL A 90 6.96 0.93 -12.74
CA VAL A 90 5.79 1.76 -13.05
C VAL A 90 5.03 1.20 -14.24
N ALA A 91 3.71 1.18 -14.15
CA ALA A 91 2.81 0.90 -15.25
C ALA A 91 1.78 2.02 -15.40
N VAL A 92 1.37 2.26 -16.64
CA VAL A 92 0.27 3.17 -16.96
C VAL A 92 -0.83 2.37 -17.64
N ILE A 93 -2.04 2.47 -17.11
CA ILE A 93 -3.22 1.74 -17.61
C ILE A 93 -4.19 2.71 -18.25
N LYS A 94 -4.60 2.45 -19.48
CA LYS A 94 -5.63 3.22 -20.18
C LYS A 94 -6.97 2.97 -19.53
N SER A 95 -7.45 3.91 -18.76
CA SER A 95 -8.74 3.88 -18.08
C SER A 95 -9.20 5.29 -17.81
N LYS A 96 -10.53 5.50 -17.73
CA LYS A 96 -11.12 6.77 -17.29
C LYS A 96 -11.11 6.93 -15.78
N GLU A 97 -10.70 5.93 -15.05
CA GLU A 97 -10.62 5.94 -13.60
C GLU A 97 -9.62 7.00 -13.13
N ILE A 98 -10.02 7.81 -12.16
CA ILE A 98 -9.17 8.82 -11.52
C ILE A 98 -8.50 8.13 -10.34
N ASN A 99 -7.39 7.45 -10.62
CA ASN A 99 -6.70 6.66 -9.61
C ASN A 99 -5.20 6.50 -9.91
N ALA A 100 -4.42 6.33 -8.84
CA ALA A 100 -3.05 5.86 -8.86
C ALA A 100 -2.81 5.10 -7.55
N TYR A 101 -1.88 4.17 -7.52
CA TYR A 101 -1.52 3.46 -6.30
C TYR A 101 -0.11 2.87 -6.38
N VAL A 102 0.42 2.47 -5.23
CA VAL A 102 1.61 1.65 -5.12
C VAL A 102 1.29 0.36 -4.36
N ALA A 103 1.79 -0.76 -4.86
CA ALA A 103 1.75 -2.02 -4.13
C ALA A 103 3.11 -2.30 -3.46
N PRO A 104 3.16 -3.17 -2.42
CA PRO A 104 4.39 -3.53 -1.73
C PRO A 104 5.54 -3.87 -2.68
N GLY A 105 6.77 -3.58 -2.27
CA GLY A 105 7.94 -3.79 -3.10
C GLY A 105 8.08 -2.81 -4.26
N GLY A 106 7.33 -1.68 -4.25
CA GLY A 106 7.53 -0.57 -5.18
C GLY A 106 6.87 -0.75 -6.54
N LYS A 107 5.69 -1.36 -6.62
CA LYS A 107 4.93 -1.55 -7.86
C LYS A 107 3.92 -0.42 -8.05
N VAL A 108 4.31 0.63 -8.78
CA VAL A 108 3.53 1.84 -9.02
C VAL A 108 2.59 1.65 -10.21
N VAL A 109 1.34 2.05 -10.07
CA VAL A 109 0.35 2.04 -11.15
C VAL A 109 -0.35 3.38 -11.23
N PHE A 110 -0.40 3.94 -12.43
CA PHE A 110 -1.17 5.12 -12.76
C PHE A 110 -2.23 4.78 -13.81
N TYR A 111 -3.43 5.32 -13.63
CA TYR A 111 -4.45 5.28 -14.66
C TYR A 111 -4.39 6.56 -15.50
N THR A 112 -4.63 6.46 -16.83
CA THR A 112 -4.60 7.66 -17.66
C THR A 112 -5.62 8.70 -17.23
N GLY A 113 -6.75 8.24 -16.67
CA GLY A 113 -7.84 9.10 -16.21
C GLY A 113 -7.43 10.14 -15.18
N ILE A 114 -6.56 9.81 -14.21
CA ILE A 114 -6.13 10.80 -13.22
C ILE A 114 -5.29 11.92 -13.86
N VAL A 115 -4.39 11.57 -14.77
CA VAL A 115 -3.50 12.54 -15.42
C VAL A 115 -4.24 13.39 -16.44
N GLU A 116 -5.12 12.78 -17.24
CA GLU A 116 -5.79 13.44 -18.38
C GLU A 116 -6.99 14.26 -17.93
N THR A 117 -7.83 13.72 -17.02
CA THR A 117 -9.03 14.43 -16.54
C THR A 117 -8.64 15.63 -15.69
N LEU A 118 -7.64 15.49 -14.83
CA LEU A 118 -7.17 16.57 -13.97
C LEU A 118 -6.12 17.45 -14.65
N LYS A 119 -5.68 17.10 -15.88
CA LYS A 119 -4.66 17.82 -16.66
C LYS A 119 -3.37 18.05 -15.87
N LEU A 120 -2.94 17.03 -15.14
CA LEU A 120 -1.82 17.13 -14.20
C LEU A 120 -0.52 17.55 -14.92
N THR A 121 0.20 18.47 -14.29
CA THR A 121 1.58 18.82 -14.61
C THR A 121 2.55 17.73 -14.16
N ASP A 122 3.83 17.81 -14.51
CA ASP A 122 4.86 16.89 -14.02
C ASP A 122 4.99 16.96 -12.49
N ASP A 123 4.91 18.16 -11.93
CA ASP A 123 5.05 18.38 -10.48
C ASP A 123 3.86 17.80 -9.71
N GLU A 124 2.64 17.91 -10.23
CA GLU A 124 1.45 17.31 -9.63
C GLU A 124 1.47 15.78 -9.73
N VAL A 125 1.96 15.22 -10.85
CA VAL A 125 2.22 13.79 -10.97
C VAL A 125 3.28 13.34 -9.96
N ALA A 126 4.33 14.15 -9.73
CA ALA A 126 5.37 13.87 -8.75
C ALA A 126 4.82 13.90 -7.32
N ALA A 127 3.95 14.86 -7.00
CA ALA A 127 3.31 14.92 -5.68
C ALA A 127 2.46 13.67 -5.39
N ILE A 128 1.61 13.26 -6.34
CA ILE A 128 0.80 12.03 -6.20
C ILE A 128 1.71 10.81 -6.10
N MET A 129 2.71 10.70 -6.97
CA MET A 129 3.63 9.57 -6.99
C MET A 129 4.43 9.46 -5.69
N GLY A 130 4.90 10.60 -5.15
CA GLY A 130 5.62 10.65 -3.88
C GLY A 130 4.75 10.19 -2.72
N HIS A 131 3.52 10.68 -2.64
CA HIS A 131 2.54 10.23 -1.66
C HIS A 131 2.35 8.70 -1.71
N GLU A 132 2.13 8.14 -2.90
CA GLU A 132 1.97 6.70 -3.08
C GLU A 132 3.26 5.91 -2.74
N MET A 133 4.44 6.43 -3.13
CA MET A 133 5.71 5.78 -2.77
C MET A 133 5.92 5.71 -1.26
N VAL A 134 5.53 6.74 -0.51
CA VAL A 134 5.61 6.73 0.97
C VAL A 134 4.72 5.64 1.56
N HIS A 135 3.53 5.38 1.01
CA HIS A 135 2.69 4.26 1.47
C HIS A 135 3.42 2.91 1.39
N ALA A 136 4.22 2.67 0.34
CA ALA A 136 5.02 1.45 0.24
C ALA A 136 6.21 1.44 1.21
N LEU A 137 6.93 2.58 1.33
CA LEU A 137 8.09 2.73 2.21
C LEU A 137 7.74 2.61 3.69
N GLU A 138 6.57 3.09 4.09
CA GLU A 138 6.03 2.98 5.44
C GLU A 138 5.27 1.66 5.69
N GLU A 139 5.28 0.75 4.72
CA GLU A 139 4.62 -0.55 4.79
C GLU A 139 3.15 -0.47 5.23
N HIS A 140 2.40 0.53 4.76
CA HIS A 140 1.02 0.77 5.19
C HIS A 140 0.11 -0.44 4.90
N ALA A 141 0.35 -1.18 3.81
CA ALA A 141 -0.37 -2.42 3.50
C ALA A 141 -0.15 -3.49 4.58
N LYS A 142 1.08 -3.68 5.03
CA LYS A 142 1.44 -4.60 6.12
C LYS A 142 0.75 -4.21 7.43
N ASN A 143 0.81 -2.93 7.78
CA ASN A 143 0.15 -2.39 8.97
C ASN A 143 -1.36 -2.64 8.95
N LYS A 144 -2.00 -2.47 7.79
CA LYS A 144 -3.44 -2.71 7.61
C LYS A 144 -3.80 -4.19 7.77
N ILE A 145 -3.01 -5.11 7.20
CA ILE A 145 -3.20 -6.55 7.36
C ILE A 145 -3.05 -6.93 8.83
N GLY A 146 -2.03 -6.44 9.52
CA GLY A 146 -1.82 -6.67 10.94
C GLY A 146 -2.99 -6.18 11.81
N ALA A 147 -3.51 -4.98 11.52
CA ALA A 147 -4.68 -4.44 12.21
C ALA A 147 -5.95 -5.27 11.96
N SER A 148 -6.16 -5.73 10.72
CA SER A 148 -7.29 -6.59 10.36
C SER A 148 -7.19 -7.96 11.02
N ALA A 149 -6.00 -8.56 11.06
CA ALA A 149 -5.75 -9.83 11.74
C ALA A 149 -6.01 -9.72 13.23
N LEU A 150 -5.58 -8.63 13.87
CA LEU A 150 -5.87 -8.35 15.28
C LEU A 150 -7.36 -8.20 15.55
N THR A 151 -8.08 -7.48 14.69
CA THR A 151 -9.53 -7.29 14.80
C THR A 151 -10.24 -8.64 14.67
N ASN A 152 -9.87 -9.46 13.68
CA ASN A 152 -10.44 -10.79 13.48
C ASN A 152 -10.15 -11.73 14.67
N LEU A 153 -8.95 -11.66 15.26
CA LEU A 153 -8.60 -12.40 16.45
C LEU A 153 -9.46 -11.96 17.66
N ALA A 154 -9.61 -10.66 17.87
CA ALA A 154 -10.43 -10.11 18.94
C ALA A 154 -11.92 -10.51 18.78
N VAL A 155 -12.44 -10.50 17.55
CA VAL A 155 -13.80 -10.96 17.23
C VAL A 155 -13.93 -12.47 17.47
N SER A 156 -12.95 -13.29 17.09
CA SER A 156 -12.98 -14.74 17.30
C SER A 156 -12.95 -15.13 18.78
N ILE A 157 -12.17 -14.42 19.59
CA ILE A 157 -12.16 -14.59 21.05
C ILE A 157 -13.49 -14.14 21.66
N GLY A 158 -14.04 -13.01 21.19
CA GLY A 158 -15.34 -12.50 21.64
C GLY A 158 -16.51 -13.38 21.21
N SER A 159 -16.47 -13.99 20.02
CA SER A 159 -17.51 -14.85 19.49
C SER A 159 -17.60 -16.22 20.17
N GLN A 160 -16.57 -16.67 20.85
CA GLN A 160 -16.66 -17.85 21.74
C GLN A 160 -17.58 -17.60 22.93
N TYR A 161 -17.83 -16.32 23.26
CA TYR A 161 -18.81 -15.93 24.31
C TYR A 161 -20.19 -15.57 23.77
N VAL A 162 -20.32 -15.33 22.44
CA VAL A 162 -21.59 -14.98 21.79
C VAL A 162 -21.72 -15.82 20.52
N GLY A 163 -22.46 -16.91 20.60
CA GLY A 163 -22.59 -17.93 19.56
C GLY A 163 -22.87 -17.39 18.14
N ASN A 164 -22.16 -17.96 17.17
CA ASN A 164 -22.42 -18.03 15.72
C ASN A 164 -22.82 -16.76 14.96
N ALA A 165 -21.83 -16.06 14.41
CA ALA A 165 -21.96 -15.36 13.12
C ALA A 165 -20.55 -15.14 12.53
N ALA A 166 -19.99 -16.11 11.83
CA ALA A 166 -18.75 -15.94 11.07
C ALA A 166 -19.02 -16.24 9.59
N GLY A 167 -19.23 -15.18 8.80
CA GLY A 167 -19.11 -15.22 7.36
C GLY A 167 -17.62 -15.20 6.98
N GLY A 168 -17.12 -16.28 6.39
CA GLY A 168 -15.75 -16.37 5.90
C GLY A 168 -15.51 -15.41 4.72
N TYR A 169 -14.50 -14.57 4.84
CA TYR A 169 -13.97 -13.80 3.72
C TYR A 169 -12.81 -14.56 3.07
N GLY A 170 -13.14 -15.32 2.02
CA GLY A 170 -12.14 -15.79 1.08
C GLY A 170 -11.62 -14.58 0.30
N ALA A 171 -10.38 -14.18 0.58
CA ALA A 171 -9.70 -13.13 -0.19
C ALA A 171 -9.43 -13.66 -1.60
N THR A 172 -10.22 -13.26 -2.57
CA THR A 172 -9.90 -13.42 -3.99
C THR A 172 -8.83 -12.38 -4.35
N LEU A 173 -7.69 -12.87 -4.80
CA LEU A 173 -6.46 -12.16 -5.18
C LEU A 173 -6.60 -11.15 -6.33
N LEU A 174 -7.80 -10.76 -6.73
CA LEU A 174 -8.05 -10.07 -8.00
C LEU A 174 -8.18 -8.55 -7.91
N ASP A 175 -8.07 -7.95 -6.73
CA ASP A 175 -8.18 -6.50 -6.61
C ASP A 175 -7.01 -5.90 -5.84
N LEU A 176 -5.87 -5.76 -6.53
CA LEU A 176 -4.69 -5.06 -5.99
C LEU A 176 -5.01 -3.62 -5.59
N GLY A 177 -5.85 -2.94 -6.37
CA GLY A 177 -6.26 -1.57 -6.08
C GLY A 177 -7.08 -1.48 -4.80
N SER A 178 -7.96 -2.43 -4.51
CA SER A 178 -8.74 -2.47 -3.27
C SER A 178 -7.96 -3.06 -2.10
N GLN A 179 -6.99 -3.93 -2.36
CA GLN A 179 -6.21 -4.59 -1.33
C GLN A 179 -5.03 -3.74 -0.84
N PHE A 180 -4.38 -2.99 -1.73
CA PHE A 180 -3.18 -2.21 -1.44
C PHE A 180 -3.34 -0.71 -1.74
N GLY A 181 -4.36 -0.29 -2.45
CA GLY A 181 -4.56 1.06 -2.92
C GLY A 181 -5.85 1.73 -2.48
N VAL A 182 -5.99 2.92 -2.95
CA VAL A 182 -7.02 3.92 -2.70
C VAL A 182 -8.44 3.33 -2.86
N GLY A 183 -9.21 3.37 -1.81
CA GLY A 183 -10.62 2.94 -1.83
C GLY A 183 -11.12 2.46 -0.48
N LEU A 184 -10.23 2.30 0.49
CA LEU A 184 -10.61 2.00 1.86
C LEU A 184 -10.26 3.20 2.74
N PRO A 185 -11.07 3.53 3.75
CA PRO A 185 -10.75 4.62 4.65
C PRO A 185 -9.44 4.30 5.37
N TYR A 186 -8.34 4.83 4.84
CA TYR A 186 -7.08 4.88 5.55
C TYR A 186 -7.31 5.57 6.90
N SER A 187 -6.69 5.08 7.94
CA SER A 187 -6.70 5.84 9.18
C SER A 187 -6.06 7.20 8.89
N ARG A 188 -6.65 8.28 9.37
CA ARG A 188 -6.12 9.65 9.18
C ARG A 188 -4.64 9.79 9.52
N ASN A 189 -4.11 8.92 10.38
CA ASN A 189 -2.70 8.87 10.74
C ASN A 189 -1.79 8.37 9.59
N LEU A 190 -2.23 7.40 8.80
CA LEU A 190 -1.44 6.86 7.68
C LEU A 190 -1.38 7.87 6.54
N GLU A 191 -2.51 8.52 6.23
CA GLU A 191 -2.55 9.59 5.23
C GLU A 191 -1.68 10.78 5.66
N SER A 192 -1.81 11.25 6.92
CA SER A 192 -0.99 12.33 7.45
C SER A 192 0.51 12.03 7.50
N ARG A 193 0.91 10.76 7.49
CA ARG A 193 2.33 10.36 7.38
C ARG A 193 2.81 10.36 5.93
N ALA A 194 1.96 9.99 4.98
CA ALA A 194 2.27 10.02 3.55
C ALA A 194 2.39 11.46 3.01
N ASP A 195 1.72 12.43 3.65
CA ASP A 195 1.73 13.85 3.26
C ASP A 195 2.94 14.64 3.79
N LYS A 196 3.81 14.06 4.61
CA LYS A 196 5.02 14.72 5.17
C LYS A 196 6.24 14.49 4.30
#